data_29dc0a44b73df55ecbf3835ce2eb1eb1
#
_entry.id   29dc0a44b73df55ecbf3835ce2eb1eb1
#
_cell.length_a   1.000
_cell.length_b   1.000
_cell.length_c   1.000
_cell.angle_alpha   90.00
_cell.angle_beta   90.00
_cell.angle_gamma   90.00
#
_symmetry.space_group_name_H-M   'P 1'
#
loop_
_entity.id
_entity.type
_entity.pdbx_description
1 polymer ?
#
loop_
_entity_poly.entity_id
_entity_poly.type
_entity_poly.pdbx_seq_one_letter_code
_entity_poly.pdbx_strand_id
1 'polypeptide(L)'
;DAEDNGLVLAEVADPGYPSYLGLCFPAADIPQQARRLYRDNLIRVIQDANYQPSPLVPTLNPTSGTPLDLSFSALRSVSPVHLQYMRNMGTLASMSISIVIRDRLWGLISCHDAQPRQVSYQTRTACELLGRILALQIEARETETLAQRKLQLRQQIVHLLSAMADRDSVVEGFRQAPEVVLGFAKAEGAAVISADNCETVGDAPDSELIMQLAHWLGQRHDQLVFQSDCVSRDIPHLPALAEHCAGVMAISISRLHAHYLIWFRREQVKTVNWAGQPEKQIDRISGALSPRHSFERWQETLRGYSHAWDQVEIEGALELRNAVLGIVLRKAEEMAQLAGELRASNKELEAFSYSVSHDLRAPLRHIAGYTELLGEMESSQLSERGMRFLDNIADAARFAGTLVDNLLSFSQMGRAALRLSDVDLGALVASIREELAPDCEGRQIEWHLLPMPIVVADAAFIHMVLRNLIDNAVKYSRTRDVAVIEVGAEQRSGEVVVYVRDNGVGFDMQYAGKLFGVFQRLHRMEEFEGTGIGLASVRRIVERHDGRVWAEGQLDKGATFYFALPKLTYTSSLLDRDI
;
A
#
# COMPACT_ATOMS: atom_id res chain seq x y z
N ASP A 1 11.14 -34.55 14.77
CA ASP A 1 11.04 -33.25 14.13
C ASP A 1 10.33 -33.35 12.77
N ALA A 2 10.26 -32.23 12.03
CA ALA A 2 9.58 -32.19 10.73
C ALA A 2 10.27 -33.05 9.64
N GLU A 3 11.54 -33.34 9.80
CA GLU A 3 12.35 -34.19 8.92
C GLU A 3 12.36 -35.65 9.36
N ASP A 4 11.50 -36.01 10.32
CA ASP A 4 11.41 -37.35 10.92
C ASP A 4 12.66 -37.77 11.73
N ASN A 5 13.55 -36.82 12.12
CA ASN A 5 14.64 -37.10 13.01
C ASN A 5 14.13 -37.25 14.45
N GLY A 6 14.75 -38.12 15.22
CA GLY A 6 14.43 -38.34 16.64
C GLY A 6 15.29 -37.48 17.54
N LEU A 7 14.67 -36.67 18.43
CA LEU A 7 15.37 -35.93 19.48
C LEU A 7 15.10 -36.60 20.83
N VAL A 8 16.14 -36.91 21.62
CA VAL A 8 15.97 -37.44 22.98
C VAL A 8 15.56 -36.28 23.90
N LEU A 9 14.30 -36.31 24.35
CA LEU A 9 13.69 -35.27 25.19
C LEU A 9 13.89 -35.52 26.67
N ALA A 10 13.93 -36.77 27.07
CA ALA A 10 14.11 -37.18 28.48
C ALA A 10 14.85 -38.52 28.54
N GLU A 11 15.60 -38.70 29.58
CA GLU A 11 16.40 -39.90 29.79
C GLU A 11 16.48 -40.23 31.28
N VAL A 12 16.44 -41.55 31.57
CA VAL A 12 16.81 -42.11 32.88
C VAL A 12 17.75 -43.26 32.58
N ALA A 13 18.99 -43.19 33.04
CA ALA A 13 20.01 -44.20 32.80
C ALA A 13 20.69 -44.60 34.13
N ASP A 14 21.03 -45.88 34.22
CA ASP A 14 21.86 -46.37 35.34
C ASP A 14 23.32 -45.87 35.21
N PRO A 15 24.05 -45.75 36.32
CA PRO A 15 25.44 -45.36 36.27
C PRO A 15 26.27 -46.29 35.37
N GLY A 16 27.07 -45.71 34.46
CA GLY A 16 27.94 -46.47 33.54
C GLY A 16 27.38 -46.55 32.09
N TYR A 17 26.13 -46.16 31.86
CA TYR A 17 25.62 -46.01 30.48
C TYR A 17 25.90 -44.62 29.92
N PRO A 18 26.17 -44.51 28.60
CA PRO A 18 26.31 -43.19 27.96
C PRO A 18 24.99 -42.45 27.95
N SER A 19 25.03 -41.14 28.18
CA SER A 19 23.83 -40.30 28.06
C SER A 19 23.60 -39.91 26.61
N TYR A 20 22.33 -40.02 26.18
CA TYR A 20 21.83 -39.60 24.87
C TYR A 20 20.94 -38.35 24.96
N LEU A 21 20.74 -37.81 26.16
CA LEU A 21 19.86 -36.64 26.38
C LEU A 21 20.29 -35.46 25.49
N GLY A 22 19.34 -34.92 24.71
CA GLY A 22 19.55 -33.82 23.78
C GLY A 22 20.27 -34.20 22.48
N LEU A 23 20.55 -35.49 22.23
CA LEU A 23 21.08 -35.95 20.96
C LEU A 23 20.00 -36.18 19.94
N CYS A 24 20.29 -35.85 18.67
CA CYS A 24 19.47 -36.14 17.51
C CYS A 24 19.89 -37.47 16.87
N PHE A 25 18.89 -38.27 16.50
CA PHE A 25 19.04 -39.48 15.70
C PHE A 25 18.44 -39.23 14.32
N PRO A 26 19.16 -39.40 13.22
CA PRO A 26 18.61 -39.13 11.89
C PRO A 26 17.48 -40.09 11.54
N ALA A 27 16.54 -39.60 10.73
CA ALA A 27 15.39 -40.38 10.23
C ALA A 27 15.78 -41.73 9.61
N ALA A 28 17.03 -41.83 9.14
CA ALA A 28 17.60 -43.04 8.58
C ALA A 28 17.75 -44.19 9.59
N ASP A 29 17.87 -43.90 10.87
CA ASP A 29 18.04 -44.92 11.93
C ASP A 29 16.70 -45.65 12.18
N ILE A 30 15.56 -44.98 11.93
CA ILE A 30 14.23 -45.58 11.98
C ILE A 30 13.55 -45.39 10.62
N PRO A 31 13.83 -46.23 9.62
CA PRO A 31 13.31 -46.11 8.28
C PRO A 31 11.76 -46.07 8.26
N GLN A 32 11.18 -45.46 7.22
CA GLN A 32 9.73 -45.30 7.06
C GLN A 32 8.95 -46.60 7.28
N GLN A 33 9.46 -47.74 6.77
CA GLN A 33 8.87 -49.04 6.96
C GLN A 33 8.84 -49.45 8.45
N ALA A 34 9.89 -49.14 9.20
CA ALA A 34 9.93 -49.43 10.65
C ALA A 34 8.97 -48.50 11.39
N ARG A 35 8.89 -47.20 11.02
CA ARG A 35 7.94 -46.25 11.65
C ARG A 35 6.51 -46.68 11.47
N ARG A 36 6.15 -47.22 10.29
CA ARG A 36 4.82 -47.82 10.08
C ARG A 36 4.55 -48.97 11.06
N LEU A 37 5.49 -49.89 11.21
CA LEU A 37 5.37 -51.00 12.14
C LEU A 37 5.27 -50.55 13.61
N TYR A 38 5.93 -49.47 14.01
CA TYR A 38 5.81 -48.89 15.34
C TYR A 38 4.44 -48.23 15.57
N ARG A 39 3.81 -47.69 14.54
CA ARG A 39 2.44 -47.18 14.61
C ARG A 39 1.44 -48.29 14.77
N ASP A 40 1.60 -49.37 14.00
CA ASP A 40 0.65 -50.50 13.97
C ASP A 40 0.83 -51.42 15.20
N ASN A 41 2.02 -51.48 15.79
CA ASN A 41 2.37 -52.26 17.00
C ASN A 41 2.94 -51.38 18.09
N LEU A 42 2.14 -51.03 19.08
CA LEU A 42 2.51 -50.10 20.14
C LEU A 42 3.63 -50.57 21.05
N ILE A 43 3.86 -51.87 21.16
CA ILE A 43 4.98 -52.44 21.92
C ILE A 43 5.78 -53.37 21.04
N ARG A 44 7.09 -53.19 21.11
CA ARG A 44 8.05 -54.09 20.51
C ARG A 44 9.11 -54.49 21.54
N VAL A 45 9.42 -55.79 21.60
CA VAL A 45 10.41 -56.34 22.56
C VAL A 45 11.45 -57.16 21.80
N ILE A 46 12.70 -56.93 22.12
CA ILE A 46 13.87 -57.74 21.72
C ILE A 46 14.49 -58.20 23.01
N GLN A 47 14.39 -59.51 23.31
CA GLN A 47 14.86 -60.06 24.58
C GLN A 47 16.37 -60.33 24.59
N ASP A 48 16.95 -60.66 23.44
CA ASP A 48 18.38 -60.90 23.24
C ASP A 48 18.74 -60.62 21.76
N ALA A 49 19.60 -59.64 21.52
CA ALA A 49 20.06 -59.30 20.17
C ALA A 49 20.97 -60.37 19.55
N ASN A 50 21.35 -61.38 20.29
CA ASN A 50 22.15 -62.53 19.84
C ASN A 50 21.30 -63.77 19.50
N TYR A 51 19.97 -63.67 19.60
CA TYR A 51 19.11 -64.82 19.27
C TYR A 51 19.25 -65.30 17.85
N GLN A 52 19.00 -66.60 17.62
CA GLN A 52 18.93 -67.18 16.30
C GLN A 52 17.46 -67.31 15.87
N PRO A 53 17.08 -66.75 14.70
CA PRO A 53 15.71 -66.85 14.19
C PRO A 53 15.34 -68.31 13.96
N SER A 54 14.16 -68.72 14.44
CA SER A 54 13.57 -70.03 14.12
C SER A 54 12.89 -69.94 12.75
N PRO A 55 13.17 -70.81 11.77
CA PRO A 55 12.50 -70.81 10.47
C PRO A 55 11.08 -71.31 10.61
N LEU A 56 10.18 -70.75 9.81
CA LEU A 56 8.83 -71.28 9.61
C LEU A 56 8.86 -72.42 8.59
N VAL A 57 8.25 -73.56 8.89
CA VAL A 57 8.21 -74.73 8.02
C VAL A 57 6.70 -75.12 7.84
N PRO A 58 6.16 -75.07 6.65
CA PRO A 58 6.77 -74.62 5.38
C PRO A 58 7.02 -73.11 5.34
N THR A 59 7.97 -72.66 4.55
CA THR A 59 8.34 -71.23 4.38
C THR A 59 7.22 -70.41 3.76
N LEU A 60 6.46 -71.01 2.85
CA LEU A 60 5.31 -70.40 2.18
C LEU A 60 4.02 -70.96 2.78
N ASN A 61 3.03 -70.10 2.96
CA ASN A 61 1.69 -70.50 3.39
C ASN A 61 1.09 -71.45 2.32
N PRO A 62 0.74 -72.70 2.67
CA PRO A 62 0.24 -73.67 1.69
C PRO A 62 -1.04 -73.24 0.95
N THR A 63 -1.83 -72.34 1.54
CA THR A 63 -3.09 -71.87 0.96
C THR A 63 -2.88 -70.71 -0.01
N SER A 64 -2.01 -69.75 0.34
CA SER A 64 -1.80 -68.52 -0.46
C SER A 64 -0.58 -68.55 -1.36
N GLY A 65 0.34 -69.50 -1.14
CA GLY A 65 1.61 -69.59 -1.88
C GLY A 65 2.60 -68.45 -1.59
N THR A 66 2.31 -67.59 -0.62
CA THR A 66 3.10 -66.43 -0.22
C THR A 66 3.67 -66.60 1.17
N PRO A 67 4.75 -65.91 1.56
CA PRO A 67 5.19 -65.89 2.95
C PRO A 67 4.12 -65.39 3.89
N LEU A 68 4.05 -65.94 5.12
CA LEU A 68 3.11 -65.52 6.13
C LEU A 68 3.43 -64.10 6.58
N ASP A 69 2.44 -63.19 6.53
CA ASP A 69 2.59 -61.84 7.08
C ASP A 69 2.59 -61.89 8.62
N LEU A 70 3.72 -61.60 9.21
CA LEU A 70 3.95 -61.54 10.66
C LEU A 70 3.94 -60.11 11.21
N SER A 71 3.45 -59.14 10.45
CA SER A 71 3.47 -57.72 10.84
C SER A 71 2.81 -57.46 12.20
N PHE A 72 1.76 -58.19 12.52
CA PHE A 72 1.05 -58.10 13.82
C PHE A 72 1.48 -59.15 14.85
N SER A 73 2.47 -59.98 14.51
CA SER A 73 2.93 -61.04 15.47
C SER A 73 3.94 -60.49 16.46
N ALA A 74 3.71 -60.76 17.75
CA ALA A 74 4.67 -60.42 18.79
C ALA A 74 5.97 -61.28 18.74
N LEU A 75 5.91 -62.47 18.15
CA LEU A 75 7.01 -63.42 18.05
C LEU A 75 7.67 -63.43 16.66
N ARG A 76 7.74 -62.33 16.01
CA ARG A 76 8.44 -62.19 14.72
C ARG A 76 9.94 -61.92 14.88
N SER A 77 10.71 -62.36 13.90
CA SER A 77 12.12 -62.01 13.82
C SER A 77 12.36 -60.52 13.53
N VAL A 78 13.42 -59.99 14.08
CA VAL A 78 13.90 -58.61 13.92
C VAL A 78 14.88 -58.55 12.76
N SER A 79 14.93 -57.42 12.04
CA SER A 79 15.90 -57.20 10.98
C SER A 79 17.35 -57.43 11.50
N PRO A 80 18.20 -58.20 10.79
CA PRO A 80 19.58 -58.39 11.18
C PRO A 80 20.36 -57.08 11.31
N VAL A 81 20.04 -56.08 10.46
CA VAL A 81 20.64 -54.75 10.49
C VAL A 81 20.32 -54.06 11.82
N HIS A 82 19.07 -54.19 12.33
CA HIS A 82 18.69 -53.61 13.61
C HIS A 82 19.34 -54.34 14.81
N LEU A 83 19.46 -55.64 14.72
CA LEU A 83 20.19 -56.40 15.76
C LEU A 83 21.68 -55.99 15.79
N GLN A 84 22.32 -55.77 14.64
CA GLN A 84 23.67 -55.25 14.57
C GLN A 84 23.78 -53.81 15.11
N TYR A 85 22.82 -52.96 14.83
CA TYR A 85 22.71 -51.60 15.37
C TYR A 85 22.69 -51.64 16.92
N MET A 86 21.86 -52.51 17.53
CA MET A 86 21.80 -52.70 18.98
C MET A 86 23.13 -53.15 19.55
N ARG A 87 23.80 -54.17 18.94
CA ARG A 87 25.12 -54.61 19.35
C ARG A 87 26.17 -53.50 19.28
N ASN A 88 26.16 -52.70 18.23
CA ASN A 88 27.04 -51.54 18.10
C ASN A 88 26.77 -50.48 19.17
N MET A 89 25.54 -50.35 19.63
CA MET A 89 25.11 -49.49 20.72
C MET A 89 25.46 -50.06 22.12
N GLY A 90 25.96 -51.32 22.19
CA GLY A 90 26.26 -52.01 23.44
C GLY A 90 25.03 -52.53 24.19
N THR A 91 23.90 -52.70 23.51
CA THR A 91 22.65 -53.16 24.13
C THR A 91 22.23 -54.51 23.56
N LEU A 92 21.87 -55.45 24.44
CA LEU A 92 21.41 -56.79 24.05
C LEU A 92 19.91 -56.98 24.20
N ALA A 93 19.24 -56.19 25.03
CA ALA A 93 17.79 -56.20 25.11
C ALA A 93 17.22 -54.81 24.88
N SER A 94 16.03 -54.79 24.26
CA SER A 94 15.31 -53.52 24.01
C SER A 94 13.80 -53.74 24.11
N MET A 95 13.09 -52.74 24.67
CA MET A 95 11.64 -52.62 24.61
C MET A 95 11.30 -51.20 24.16
N SER A 96 10.51 -51.08 23.10
CA SER A 96 10.02 -49.79 22.61
C SER A 96 8.51 -49.70 22.80
N ILE A 97 8.06 -48.55 23.32
CA ILE A 97 6.66 -48.21 23.52
C ILE A 97 6.37 -47.02 22.59
N SER A 98 5.41 -47.21 21.68
CA SER A 98 5.05 -46.19 20.71
C SER A 98 4.07 -45.19 21.29
N ILE A 99 4.38 -43.91 21.13
CA ILE A 99 3.45 -42.80 21.40
C ILE A 99 2.86 -42.37 20.06
N VAL A 100 1.59 -42.73 19.86
CA VAL A 100 0.85 -42.46 18.61
C VAL A 100 -0.23 -41.43 18.88
N ILE A 101 -0.18 -40.30 18.15
CA ILE A 101 -1.15 -39.21 18.24
C ILE A 101 -1.73 -38.98 16.85
N ARG A 102 -3.06 -38.97 16.70
CA ARG A 102 -3.76 -38.75 15.43
C ARG A 102 -3.22 -39.63 14.29
N ASP A 103 -3.04 -40.91 14.58
CA ASP A 103 -2.53 -41.92 13.65
C ASP A 103 -1.09 -41.66 13.13
N ARG A 104 -0.33 -40.81 13.81
CA ARG A 104 1.10 -40.55 13.52
C ARG A 104 1.96 -41.00 14.70
N LEU A 105 3.10 -41.58 14.40
CA LEU A 105 4.12 -41.88 15.40
C LEU A 105 4.73 -40.55 15.87
N TRP A 106 4.31 -40.07 17.05
CA TRP A 106 4.84 -38.86 17.67
C TRP A 106 6.23 -39.09 18.28
N GLY A 107 6.42 -40.27 18.90
CA GLY A 107 7.67 -40.60 19.52
C GLY A 107 7.73 -42.03 20.05
N LEU A 108 8.82 -42.37 20.66
CA LEU A 108 9.09 -43.69 21.27
C LEU A 108 9.62 -43.51 22.68
N ILE A 109 9.15 -44.34 23.62
CA ILE A 109 9.87 -44.61 24.86
C ILE A 109 10.73 -45.83 24.59
N SER A 110 12.05 -45.67 24.51
CA SER A 110 12.99 -46.76 24.21
C SER A 110 13.75 -47.18 25.47
N CYS A 111 13.55 -48.40 25.88
CA CYS A 111 14.23 -49.00 27.01
C CYS A 111 15.30 -49.95 26.50
N HIS A 112 16.51 -49.91 27.10
CA HIS A 112 17.67 -50.71 26.71
C HIS A 112 18.32 -51.38 27.91
N ASP A 113 18.87 -52.54 27.68
CA ASP A 113 19.67 -53.27 28.69
C ASP A 113 20.90 -53.91 28.02
N ALA A 114 22.06 -53.85 28.66
CA ALA A 114 23.28 -54.45 28.15
C ALA A 114 23.28 -55.99 28.28
N GLN A 115 22.33 -56.55 29.05
CA GLN A 115 22.14 -57.99 29.22
C GLN A 115 20.83 -58.42 28.57
N PRO A 116 20.71 -59.67 28.08
CA PRO A 116 19.44 -60.24 27.67
C PRO A 116 18.43 -60.15 28.82
N ARG A 117 17.20 -59.66 28.48
CA ARG A 117 16.14 -59.44 29.48
C ARG A 117 14.78 -59.83 28.97
N GLN A 118 14.10 -60.62 29.81
CA GLN A 118 12.70 -61.00 29.54
C GLN A 118 11.76 -60.02 30.24
N VAL A 119 10.75 -59.54 29.51
CA VAL A 119 9.71 -58.69 30.06
C VAL A 119 8.38 -59.48 30.09
N SER A 120 7.76 -59.59 31.25
CA SER A 120 6.51 -60.32 31.43
C SER A 120 5.39 -59.72 30.60
N TYR A 121 4.41 -60.54 30.25
CA TYR A 121 3.19 -60.09 29.54
C TYR A 121 2.50 -58.93 30.30
N GLN A 122 2.33 -59.09 31.61
CA GLN A 122 1.70 -58.07 32.45
C GLN A 122 2.44 -56.74 32.42
N THR A 123 3.76 -56.76 32.50
CA THR A 123 4.59 -55.53 32.37
C THR A 123 4.43 -54.87 31.01
N ARG A 124 4.44 -55.65 29.94
CA ARG A 124 4.25 -55.13 28.57
C ARG A 124 2.88 -54.45 28.41
N THR A 125 1.80 -55.08 28.90
CA THR A 125 0.44 -54.52 28.84
C THR A 125 0.32 -53.26 29.69
N ALA A 126 0.96 -53.21 30.87
CA ALA A 126 1.00 -52.01 31.69
C ALA A 126 1.75 -50.85 30.97
N CYS A 127 2.89 -51.15 30.36
CA CYS A 127 3.64 -50.17 29.59
C CYS A 127 2.86 -49.65 28.35
N GLU A 128 2.13 -50.53 27.66
CA GLU A 128 1.26 -50.11 26.57
C GLU A 128 0.20 -49.14 27.04
N LEU A 129 -0.49 -49.44 28.14
CA LEU A 129 -1.50 -48.58 28.73
C LEU A 129 -0.89 -47.20 29.11
N LEU A 130 0.28 -47.20 29.77
CA LEU A 130 0.97 -45.94 30.10
C LEU A 130 1.34 -45.15 28.87
N GLY A 131 1.81 -45.79 27.80
CA GLY A 131 2.11 -45.12 26.51
C GLY A 131 0.87 -44.46 25.89
N ARG A 132 -0.29 -45.13 25.95
CA ARG A 132 -1.57 -44.57 25.48
C ARG A 132 -2.03 -43.38 26.33
N ILE A 133 -1.89 -43.46 27.67
CA ILE A 133 -2.24 -42.35 28.57
C ILE A 133 -1.34 -41.17 28.31
N LEU A 134 -0.03 -41.42 28.15
CA LEU A 134 0.93 -40.34 27.82
C LEU A 134 0.63 -39.68 26.48
N ALA A 135 0.25 -40.47 25.46
CA ALA A 135 -0.14 -39.93 24.16
C ALA A 135 -1.33 -38.99 24.29
N LEU A 136 -2.37 -39.36 25.05
CA LEU A 136 -3.53 -38.50 25.31
C LEU A 136 -3.14 -37.20 26.05
N GLN A 137 -2.26 -37.31 27.04
CA GLN A 137 -1.79 -36.12 27.77
C GLN A 137 -0.98 -35.17 26.90
N ILE A 138 -0.11 -35.70 26.04
CA ILE A 138 0.66 -34.89 25.08
C ILE A 138 -0.28 -34.20 24.11
N GLU A 139 -1.23 -34.93 23.52
CA GLU A 139 -2.22 -34.37 22.58
C GLU A 139 -3.04 -33.24 23.22
N ALA A 140 -3.49 -33.45 24.47
CA ALA A 140 -4.24 -32.42 25.20
C ALA A 140 -3.41 -31.17 25.43
N ARG A 141 -2.14 -31.33 25.84
CA ARG A 141 -1.20 -30.21 26.07
C ARG A 141 -0.86 -29.47 24.78
N GLU A 142 -0.57 -30.18 23.71
CA GLU A 142 -0.31 -29.56 22.40
C GLU A 142 -1.53 -28.78 21.91
N THR A 143 -2.73 -29.34 22.05
CA THR A 143 -3.98 -28.69 21.66
C THR A 143 -4.25 -27.43 22.48
N GLU A 144 -4.04 -27.49 23.81
CA GLU A 144 -4.16 -26.33 24.71
C GLU A 144 -3.17 -25.23 24.34
N THR A 145 -1.90 -25.58 24.15
CA THR A 145 -0.84 -24.63 23.77
C THR A 145 -1.14 -23.96 22.43
N LEU A 146 -1.62 -24.74 21.45
CA LEU A 146 -2.01 -24.23 20.13
C LEU A 146 -3.20 -23.27 20.25
N ALA A 147 -4.21 -23.62 21.05
CA ALA A 147 -5.39 -22.77 21.25
C ALA A 147 -5.02 -21.43 21.94
N GLN A 148 -4.18 -21.48 22.99
CA GLN A 148 -3.70 -20.28 23.68
C GLN A 148 -2.91 -19.38 22.73
N ARG A 149 -2.04 -19.96 21.90
CA ARG A 149 -1.26 -19.21 20.92
C ARG A 149 -2.12 -18.55 19.85
N LYS A 150 -3.13 -19.26 19.32
CA LYS A 150 -4.13 -18.70 18.39
C LYS A 150 -4.89 -17.53 19.02
N LEU A 151 -5.31 -17.68 20.28
CA LEU A 151 -6.00 -16.60 21.00
C LEU A 151 -5.11 -15.37 21.18
N GLN A 152 -3.86 -15.56 21.57
CA GLN A 152 -2.89 -14.46 21.71
C GLN A 152 -2.67 -13.72 20.40
N LEU A 153 -2.49 -14.45 19.28
CA LEU A 153 -2.35 -13.83 17.96
C LEU A 153 -3.59 -13.03 17.54
N ARG A 154 -4.80 -13.56 17.80
CA ARG A 154 -6.04 -12.81 17.53
C ARG A 154 -6.15 -11.54 18.35
N GLN A 155 -5.74 -11.53 19.60
CA GLN A 155 -5.69 -10.32 20.41
C GLN A 155 -4.72 -9.29 19.83
N GLN A 156 -3.55 -9.72 19.37
CA GLN A 156 -2.60 -8.85 18.68
C GLN A 156 -3.15 -8.29 17.37
N ILE A 157 -3.86 -9.10 16.58
CA ILE A 157 -4.55 -8.63 15.37
C ILE A 157 -5.57 -7.54 15.71
N VAL A 158 -6.40 -7.74 16.73
CA VAL A 158 -7.38 -6.73 17.16
C VAL A 158 -6.71 -5.43 17.56
N HIS A 159 -5.60 -5.49 18.30
CA HIS A 159 -4.82 -4.31 18.68
C HIS A 159 -4.25 -3.57 17.47
N LEU A 160 -3.67 -4.30 16.50
CA LEU A 160 -3.16 -3.73 15.25
C LEU A 160 -4.28 -3.05 14.44
N LEU A 161 -5.42 -3.72 14.30
CA LEU A 161 -6.56 -3.19 13.56
C LEU A 161 -7.15 -1.95 14.24
N SER A 162 -7.22 -1.92 15.57
CA SER A 162 -7.66 -0.72 16.31
C SER A 162 -6.72 0.46 16.05
N ALA A 163 -5.40 0.23 16.13
CA ALA A 163 -4.40 1.26 15.83
C ALA A 163 -4.47 1.78 14.39
N MET A 164 -4.83 0.91 13.43
CA MET A 164 -5.02 1.26 12.01
C MET A 164 -6.34 1.95 11.73
N ALA A 165 -7.42 1.60 12.45
CA ALA A 165 -8.76 2.16 12.25
C ALA A 165 -8.89 3.57 12.85
N ASP A 166 -8.23 3.84 13.99
CA ASP A 166 -8.23 5.15 14.66
C ASP A 166 -7.46 6.22 13.86
N ARG A 167 -6.69 5.82 12.87
CA ARG A 167 -5.85 6.68 12.03
C ARG A 167 -6.23 6.52 10.58
N ASP A 168 -6.16 7.60 9.85
CA ASP A 168 -6.53 7.62 8.43
C ASP A 168 -5.59 6.83 7.49
N SER A 169 -4.64 6.06 8.05
CA SER A 169 -3.62 5.34 7.28
C SER A 169 -3.16 4.05 7.98
N VAL A 170 -3.13 2.95 7.23
CA VAL A 170 -2.53 1.67 7.66
C VAL A 170 -1.07 1.86 8.07
N VAL A 171 -0.33 2.69 7.34
CA VAL A 171 1.08 3.01 7.58
C VAL A 171 1.28 3.71 8.93
N GLU A 172 0.41 4.68 9.25
CA GLU A 172 0.48 5.40 10.54
C GLU A 172 0.18 4.48 11.72
N GLY A 173 -0.86 3.62 11.60
CA GLY A 173 -1.18 2.61 12.62
C GLY A 173 -0.05 1.61 12.84
N PHE A 174 0.63 1.19 11.77
CA PHE A 174 1.80 0.32 11.84
C PHE A 174 2.95 0.97 12.63
N ARG A 175 3.25 2.24 12.36
CA ARG A 175 4.32 2.99 13.01
C ARG A 175 4.09 3.21 14.51
N GLN A 176 2.83 3.33 14.94
CA GLN A 176 2.47 3.64 16.33
C GLN A 176 2.39 2.43 17.25
N ALA A 177 2.33 1.21 16.70
CA ALA A 177 2.26 -0.02 17.48
C ALA A 177 3.45 -0.97 17.20
N PRO A 178 4.72 -0.51 17.28
CA PRO A 178 5.88 -1.30 16.89
C PRO A 178 6.01 -2.58 17.69
N GLU A 179 5.76 -2.54 18.99
CA GLU A 179 5.83 -3.72 19.85
C GLU A 179 4.81 -4.79 19.46
N VAL A 180 3.61 -4.39 19.07
CA VAL A 180 2.55 -5.32 18.65
C VAL A 180 2.87 -5.90 17.27
N VAL A 181 3.38 -5.06 16.36
CA VAL A 181 3.80 -5.49 15.01
C VAL A 181 4.91 -6.53 15.08
N LEU A 182 5.96 -6.25 15.88
CA LEU A 182 7.09 -7.15 16.04
C LEU A 182 6.72 -8.40 16.85
N GLY A 183 5.96 -8.23 17.93
CA GLY A 183 5.49 -9.32 18.79
C GLY A 183 4.56 -10.30 18.07
N PHE A 184 3.77 -9.84 17.11
CA PHE A 184 2.89 -10.67 16.29
C PHE A 184 3.63 -11.80 15.58
N ALA A 185 4.76 -11.48 14.98
CA ALA A 185 5.57 -12.41 14.21
C ALA A 185 6.86 -12.81 14.96
N LYS A 186 7.04 -12.42 16.23
CA LYS A 186 8.29 -12.59 17.00
C LYS A 186 9.51 -12.22 16.16
N ALA A 187 9.42 -11.09 15.47
CA ALA A 187 10.42 -10.58 14.55
C ALA A 187 11.20 -9.43 15.21
N GLU A 188 12.44 -9.23 14.81
CA GLU A 188 13.27 -8.13 15.26
C GLU A 188 13.02 -6.86 14.43
N GLY A 189 12.57 -7.01 13.18
CA GLY A 189 12.23 -5.93 12.28
C GLY A 189 10.96 -6.19 11.48
N ALA A 190 10.31 -5.12 11.06
CA ALA A 190 9.18 -5.21 10.14
C ALA A 190 9.10 -3.97 9.24
N ALA A 191 8.46 -4.11 8.09
CA ALA A 191 8.22 -3.03 7.14
C ALA A 191 6.79 -3.05 6.62
N VAL A 192 6.25 -1.86 6.34
CA VAL A 192 5.01 -1.68 5.58
C VAL A 192 5.32 -0.89 4.31
N ILE A 193 4.86 -1.40 3.18
CA ILE A 193 5.02 -0.76 1.87
C ILE A 193 3.65 -0.36 1.38
N SER A 194 3.54 0.90 0.96
CA SER A 194 2.34 1.47 0.35
C SER A 194 2.73 2.30 -0.86
N ALA A 195 2.53 1.77 -2.06
CA ALA A 195 3.04 2.32 -3.33
C ALA A 195 4.57 2.54 -3.27
N ASP A 196 5.03 3.79 -3.35
CA ASP A 196 6.45 4.14 -3.33
C ASP A 196 6.98 4.46 -1.92
N ASN A 197 6.14 4.35 -0.88
CA ASN A 197 6.51 4.66 0.49
C ASN A 197 6.79 3.39 1.29
N CYS A 198 7.95 3.36 1.96
CA CYS A 198 8.39 2.26 2.81
C CYS A 198 8.66 2.78 4.23
N GLU A 199 7.90 2.29 5.20
CA GLU A 199 8.10 2.60 6.63
C GLU A 199 8.56 1.34 7.36
N THR A 200 9.52 1.50 8.26
CA THR A 200 10.13 0.39 9.00
C THR A 200 9.99 0.56 10.50
N VAL A 201 9.93 -0.55 11.22
CA VAL A 201 9.97 -0.60 12.68
C VAL A 201 10.95 -1.68 13.14
N GLY A 202 11.65 -1.42 14.24
CA GLY A 202 12.67 -2.33 14.78
C GLY A 202 13.92 -2.41 13.92
N ASP A 203 14.56 -3.57 13.91
CA ASP A 203 15.79 -3.84 13.15
C ASP A 203 15.43 -4.42 11.77
N ALA A 204 15.19 -3.52 10.82
CA ALA A 204 14.81 -3.85 9.45
C ALA A 204 15.94 -3.46 8.47
N PRO A 205 16.05 -4.14 7.31
CA PRO A 205 16.94 -3.72 6.24
C PRO A 205 16.64 -2.31 5.72
N ASP A 206 17.55 -1.74 4.95
CA ASP A 206 17.36 -0.44 4.31
C ASP A 206 16.17 -0.43 3.35
N SER A 207 15.47 0.71 3.26
CA SER A 207 14.25 0.85 2.45
C SER A 207 14.45 0.46 0.99
N GLU A 208 15.62 0.76 0.41
CA GLU A 208 15.93 0.39 -0.98
C GLU A 208 15.95 -1.14 -1.16
N LEU A 209 16.56 -1.87 -0.22
CA LEU A 209 16.62 -3.32 -0.24
C LEU A 209 15.24 -3.96 -0.02
N ILE A 210 14.42 -3.35 0.84
CA ILE A 210 13.04 -3.77 1.07
C ILE A 210 12.19 -3.57 -0.20
N MET A 211 12.37 -2.45 -0.92
CA MET A 211 11.67 -2.21 -2.19
C MET A 211 12.09 -3.20 -3.29
N GLN A 212 13.37 -3.59 -3.36
CA GLN A 212 13.84 -4.64 -4.26
C GLN A 212 13.19 -6.00 -3.93
N LEU A 213 13.07 -6.33 -2.63
CA LEU A 213 12.35 -7.51 -2.17
C LEU A 213 10.87 -7.47 -2.57
N ALA A 214 10.21 -6.32 -2.38
CA ALA A 214 8.80 -6.13 -2.76
C ALA A 214 8.58 -6.29 -4.27
N HIS A 215 9.48 -5.75 -5.09
CA HIS A 215 9.44 -5.92 -6.54
C HIS A 215 9.55 -7.41 -6.94
N TRP A 216 10.48 -8.13 -6.32
CA TRP A 216 10.62 -9.56 -6.56
C TRP A 216 9.40 -10.37 -6.10
N LEU A 217 8.82 -10.03 -4.93
CA LEU A 217 7.58 -10.66 -4.45
C LEU A 217 6.42 -10.40 -5.42
N GLY A 218 6.35 -9.20 -6.00
CA GLY A 218 5.32 -8.82 -6.98
C GLY A 218 5.34 -9.66 -8.26
N GLN A 219 6.47 -10.24 -8.65
CA GLN A 219 6.56 -11.15 -9.78
C GLN A 219 5.96 -12.54 -9.50
N ARG A 220 5.64 -12.86 -8.25
CA ARG A 220 5.07 -14.12 -7.78
C ARG A 220 3.58 -14.00 -7.49
N HIS A 221 2.79 -13.73 -8.51
CA HIS A 221 1.37 -13.35 -8.41
C HIS A 221 0.44 -14.32 -7.65
N ASP A 222 0.83 -15.56 -7.43
CA ASP A 222 -0.03 -16.60 -6.83
C ASP A 222 0.12 -16.76 -5.31
N GLN A 223 1.13 -16.13 -4.69
CA GLN A 223 1.40 -16.29 -3.25
C GLN A 223 0.88 -15.09 -2.45
N LEU A 224 -0.14 -15.32 -1.61
CA LEU A 224 -0.65 -14.31 -0.67
C LEU A 224 0.27 -14.10 0.52
N VAL A 225 0.99 -15.15 0.92
CA VAL A 225 2.02 -15.14 1.95
C VAL A 225 3.26 -15.79 1.40
N PHE A 226 4.36 -15.11 1.49
CA PHE A 226 5.70 -15.65 1.29
C PHE A 226 6.37 -15.83 2.64
N GLN A 227 7.09 -16.93 2.82
CA GLN A 227 7.89 -17.19 4.01
C GLN A 227 9.18 -17.90 3.65
N SER A 228 10.23 -17.53 4.34
CA SER A 228 11.54 -18.20 4.29
C SER A 228 12.20 -18.13 5.66
N ASP A 229 12.81 -19.21 6.09
CA ASP A 229 13.68 -19.28 7.25
C ASP A 229 15.17 -19.24 6.88
N CYS A 230 15.47 -19.23 5.57
CA CYS A 230 16.80 -19.15 5.00
C CYS A 230 16.81 -18.29 3.75
N VAL A 231 16.97 -16.98 3.93
CA VAL A 231 16.96 -15.99 2.85
C VAL A 231 18.02 -16.27 1.79
N SER A 232 19.22 -16.68 2.19
CA SER A 232 20.32 -17.00 1.27
C SER A 232 20.00 -18.16 0.31
N ARG A 233 19.17 -19.12 0.76
CA ARG A 233 18.72 -20.26 -0.05
C ARG A 233 17.57 -19.86 -0.97
N ASP A 234 16.58 -19.15 -0.44
CA ASP A 234 15.28 -18.95 -1.12
C ASP A 234 15.25 -17.66 -1.95
N ILE A 235 16.13 -16.69 -1.63
CA ILE A 235 16.26 -15.39 -2.31
C ILE A 235 17.75 -15.13 -2.72
N PRO A 236 18.39 -16.02 -3.48
CA PRO A 236 19.83 -15.93 -3.76
C PRO A 236 20.25 -14.72 -4.60
N HIS A 237 19.32 -14.07 -5.28
CA HIS A 237 19.56 -12.89 -6.11
C HIS A 237 19.61 -11.57 -5.32
N LEU A 238 19.27 -11.59 -4.01
CA LEU A 238 19.40 -10.45 -3.09
C LEU A 238 20.36 -10.80 -1.92
N PRO A 239 21.67 -11.00 -2.21
CA PRO A 239 22.63 -11.45 -1.18
C PRO A 239 22.76 -10.44 -0.02
N ALA A 240 22.64 -9.15 -0.28
CA ALA A 240 22.65 -8.11 0.74
C ALA A 240 21.53 -8.28 1.78
N LEU A 241 20.37 -8.84 1.41
CA LEU A 241 19.29 -9.12 2.36
C LEU A 241 19.70 -10.18 3.41
N ALA A 242 20.46 -11.19 2.99
CA ALA A 242 20.96 -12.24 3.88
C ALA A 242 22.00 -11.76 4.90
N GLU A 243 22.61 -10.59 4.69
CA GLU A 243 23.51 -9.95 5.65
C GLU A 243 22.73 -9.30 6.82
N HIS A 244 21.48 -8.91 6.59
CA HIS A 244 20.62 -8.25 7.59
C HIS A 244 19.67 -9.23 8.29
N CYS A 245 19.11 -10.20 7.57
CA CYS A 245 18.15 -11.14 8.12
C CYS A 245 18.32 -12.54 7.51
N ALA A 246 18.02 -13.57 8.31
CA ALA A 246 17.97 -14.95 7.82
C ALA A 246 16.55 -15.41 7.50
N GLY A 247 15.52 -14.82 8.11
CA GLY A 247 14.13 -15.16 7.88
C GLY A 247 13.28 -13.98 7.43
N VAL A 248 12.36 -14.24 6.51
CA VAL A 248 11.40 -13.26 5.99
C VAL A 248 10.02 -13.88 5.94
N MET A 249 9.00 -13.14 6.41
CA MET A 249 7.60 -13.42 6.16
C MET A 249 6.96 -12.17 5.56
N ALA A 250 6.30 -12.28 4.41
CA ALA A 250 5.65 -11.19 3.72
C ALA A 250 4.20 -11.53 3.36
N ILE A 251 3.28 -10.59 3.60
CA ILE A 251 1.88 -10.68 3.14
C ILE A 251 1.59 -9.58 2.13
N SER A 252 0.95 -9.97 1.03
CA SER A 252 0.50 -9.05 -0.01
C SER A 252 -0.90 -8.53 0.30
N ILE A 253 -1.06 -7.21 0.48
CA ILE A 253 -2.36 -6.57 0.73
C ILE A 253 -3.08 -6.30 -0.59
N SER A 254 -2.35 -5.91 -1.65
CA SER A 254 -2.90 -5.65 -2.98
C SER A 254 -2.15 -6.43 -4.05
N ARG A 255 -2.87 -6.93 -5.05
CA ARG A 255 -2.27 -7.59 -6.23
C ARG A 255 -1.88 -6.61 -7.34
N LEU A 256 -2.48 -5.42 -7.35
CA LEU A 256 -2.29 -4.42 -8.40
C LEU A 256 -1.16 -3.44 -8.09
N HIS A 257 -0.87 -3.23 -6.82
CA HIS A 257 0.15 -2.31 -6.36
C HIS A 257 1.05 -2.99 -5.32
N ALA A 258 2.28 -2.55 -5.20
CA ALA A 258 3.25 -3.05 -4.21
C ALA A 258 2.85 -2.62 -2.79
N HIS A 259 1.84 -3.29 -2.22
CA HIS A 259 1.42 -3.10 -0.83
C HIS A 259 1.71 -4.37 -0.04
N TYR A 260 2.70 -4.31 0.84
CA TYR A 260 3.17 -5.44 1.62
C TYR A 260 3.30 -5.09 3.09
N LEU A 261 3.07 -6.09 3.97
CA LEU A 261 3.60 -6.13 5.32
C LEU A 261 4.66 -7.22 5.36
N ILE A 262 5.85 -6.88 5.85
CA ILE A 262 7.01 -7.77 5.84
C ILE A 262 7.62 -7.81 7.23
N TRP A 263 7.96 -9.00 7.71
CA TRP A 263 8.68 -9.21 8.96
C TRP A 263 10.02 -9.87 8.70
N PHE A 264 11.03 -9.46 9.49
CA PHE A 264 12.41 -9.90 9.37
C PHE A 264 12.85 -10.54 10.67
N ARG A 265 13.46 -11.74 10.57
CA ARG A 265 14.08 -12.46 11.68
C ARG A 265 15.58 -12.54 11.49
N ARG A 266 16.32 -12.29 12.53
CA ARG A 266 17.78 -12.46 12.54
C ARG A 266 18.20 -13.92 12.43
N GLU A 267 19.46 -14.14 12.09
CA GLU A 267 20.08 -15.45 12.14
C GLU A 267 20.06 -16.01 13.56
N GLN A 268 19.69 -17.27 13.65
CA GLN A 268 19.84 -18.07 14.86
C GLN A 268 20.83 -19.19 14.61
N VAL A 269 22.04 -19.07 15.15
CA VAL A 269 23.02 -20.13 15.07
C VAL A 269 22.53 -21.34 15.88
N LYS A 270 22.18 -22.42 15.19
CA LYS A 270 21.66 -23.64 15.77
C LYS A 270 22.73 -24.72 15.76
N THR A 271 23.11 -25.20 16.92
CA THR A 271 23.99 -26.36 17.05
C THR A 271 23.15 -27.61 17.23
N VAL A 272 23.20 -28.52 16.29
CA VAL A 272 22.55 -29.84 16.36
C VAL A 272 23.59 -30.84 16.84
N ASN A 273 23.28 -31.53 17.96
CA ASN A 273 24.11 -32.60 18.48
C ASN A 273 23.57 -33.94 17.97
N TRP A 274 24.27 -34.54 17.05
CA TRP A 274 23.90 -35.84 16.51
C TRP A 274 24.49 -36.97 17.33
N ALA A 275 23.76 -38.08 17.44
CA ALA A 275 24.31 -39.35 17.95
C ALA A 275 25.13 -40.03 16.84
N GLY A 276 26.38 -39.57 16.64
CA GLY A 276 27.26 -39.96 15.53
C GLY A 276 27.00 -39.18 14.25
N GLN A 277 27.89 -39.32 13.26
CA GLN A 277 27.78 -38.60 11.97
C GLN A 277 26.47 -38.96 11.24
N PRO A 278 25.67 -37.99 10.80
CA PRO A 278 24.33 -38.23 10.24
C PRO A 278 24.34 -38.94 8.87
N GLU A 279 25.44 -38.88 8.13
CA GLU A 279 25.54 -39.50 6.80
C GLU A 279 25.55 -41.02 6.88
N LYS A 280 24.81 -41.69 6.00
CA LYS A 280 24.81 -43.16 5.86
C LYS A 280 26.12 -43.62 5.28
N GLN A 281 26.83 -44.51 5.99
CA GLN A 281 27.93 -45.28 5.40
C GLN A 281 27.35 -46.43 4.57
N ILE A 282 27.51 -46.37 3.25
CA ILE A 282 27.21 -47.49 2.34
C ILE A 282 28.48 -48.39 2.36
N ASP A 283 28.27 -49.64 2.73
CA ASP A 283 29.35 -50.64 2.62
C ASP A 283 29.76 -50.76 1.15
N ARG A 284 30.98 -50.32 0.83
CA ARG A 284 31.53 -50.31 -0.54
C ARG A 284 31.67 -51.71 -1.14
N ILE A 285 31.63 -52.77 -0.32
CA ILE A 285 31.84 -54.17 -0.79
C ILE A 285 30.50 -54.81 -1.10
N SER A 286 29.47 -54.61 -0.26
CA SER A 286 28.18 -55.28 -0.43
C SER A 286 27.10 -54.40 -1.03
N GLY A 287 27.31 -53.10 -1.16
CA GLY A 287 26.27 -52.12 -1.58
C GLY A 287 25.10 -52.01 -0.56
N ALA A 288 25.18 -52.69 0.55
CA ALA A 288 24.13 -52.68 1.59
C ALA A 288 24.30 -51.51 2.55
N LEU A 289 23.20 -51.04 3.12
CA LEU A 289 23.23 -50.04 4.17
C LEU A 289 23.93 -50.64 5.42
N SER A 290 25.08 -50.06 5.80
CA SER A 290 25.78 -50.47 7.03
C SER A 290 25.08 -49.82 8.25
N PRO A 291 24.82 -50.57 9.32
CA PRO A 291 24.34 -49.99 10.58
C PRO A 291 25.39 -49.06 11.16
N ARG A 292 24.97 -48.00 11.83
CA ARG A 292 25.85 -47.03 12.50
C ARG A 292 26.82 -47.71 13.45
N HIS A 293 28.10 -47.34 13.40
CA HIS A 293 29.14 -47.92 14.21
C HIS A 293 29.51 -47.08 15.44
N SER A 294 29.30 -45.76 15.39
CA SER A 294 29.60 -44.85 16.50
C SER A 294 28.38 -44.00 16.84
N PHE A 295 28.16 -43.82 18.15
CA PHE A 295 27.11 -42.98 18.74
C PHE A 295 27.73 -41.82 19.53
N GLU A 296 29.02 -41.52 19.30
CA GLU A 296 29.68 -40.37 19.90
C GLU A 296 29.04 -39.07 19.40
N ARG A 297 28.99 -38.06 20.28
CA ARG A 297 28.41 -36.75 19.96
C ARG A 297 29.14 -36.12 18.78
N TRP A 298 28.43 -35.86 17.70
CA TRP A 298 28.89 -35.10 16.55
C TRP A 298 28.10 -33.80 16.47
N GLN A 299 28.82 -32.67 16.34
CA GLN A 299 28.18 -31.34 16.33
C GLN A 299 28.14 -30.77 14.94
N GLU A 300 26.95 -30.37 14.53
CA GLU A 300 26.71 -29.63 13.31
C GLU A 300 26.22 -28.23 13.67
N THR A 301 26.88 -27.20 13.12
CA THR A 301 26.46 -25.82 13.31
C THR A 301 25.78 -25.33 12.03
N LEU A 302 24.48 -25.12 12.12
CA LEU A 302 23.70 -24.53 11.04
C LEU A 302 23.75 -23.01 11.17
N ARG A 303 24.14 -22.36 10.07
CA ARG A 303 24.19 -20.90 9.93
C ARG A 303 23.31 -20.46 8.78
N GLY A 304 22.89 -19.16 8.77
CA GLY A 304 22.05 -18.59 7.74
C GLY A 304 20.57 -18.93 7.90
N TYR A 305 20.17 -19.51 9.03
CA TYR A 305 18.78 -19.83 9.33
C TYR A 305 18.23 -18.95 10.44
N SER A 306 16.98 -18.56 10.32
CA SER A 306 16.22 -17.95 11.42
C SER A 306 15.42 -19.03 12.18
N HIS A 307 14.67 -18.59 13.19
CA HIS A 307 13.59 -19.41 13.72
C HIS A 307 12.55 -19.65 12.62
N ALA A 308 12.17 -20.91 12.40
CA ALA A 308 11.16 -21.25 11.39
C ALA A 308 9.81 -20.58 11.70
N TRP A 309 9.09 -20.19 10.65
CA TRP A 309 7.73 -19.68 10.76
C TRP A 309 6.78 -20.83 11.04
N ASP A 310 6.03 -20.76 12.13
CA ASP A 310 5.08 -21.82 12.42
C ASP A 310 3.74 -21.60 11.69
N GLN A 311 2.97 -22.69 11.60
CA GLN A 311 1.69 -22.66 10.89
C GLN A 311 0.68 -21.66 11.48
N VAL A 312 0.73 -21.43 12.80
CA VAL A 312 -0.16 -20.48 13.49
C VAL A 312 0.19 -19.03 13.14
N GLU A 313 1.48 -18.72 13.01
CA GLU A 313 1.96 -17.40 12.59
C GLU A 313 1.53 -17.11 11.14
N ILE A 314 1.64 -18.10 10.26
CA ILE A 314 1.22 -17.99 8.85
C ILE A 314 -0.30 -17.81 8.72
N GLU A 315 -1.08 -18.61 9.45
CA GLU A 315 -2.54 -18.47 9.50
C GLU A 315 -2.95 -17.11 10.06
N GLY A 316 -2.28 -16.65 11.13
CA GLY A 316 -2.49 -15.34 11.72
C GLY A 316 -2.15 -14.20 10.76
N ALA A 317 -1.07 -14.32 9.98
CA ALA A 317 -0.70 -13.36 8.95
C ALA A 317 -1.78 -13.25 7.85
N LEU A 318 -2.38 -14.38 7.45
CA LEU A 318 -3.51 -14.38 6.51
C LEU A 318 -4.77 -13.74 7.11
N GLU A 319 -5.08 -14.00 8.40
CA GLU A 319 -6.19 -13.35 9.10
C GLU A 319 -5.97 -11.83 9.15
N LEU A 320 -4.76 -11.38 9.52
CA LEU A 320 -4.39 -9.96 9.55
C LEU A 320 -4.53 -9.33 8.16
N ARG A 321 -4.00 -9.98 7.13
CA ARG A 321 -4.13 -9.52 5.74
C ARG A 321 -5.59 -9.26 5.36
N ASN A 322 -6.46 -10.22 5.60
CA ASN A 322 -7.88 -10.12 5.23
C ASN A 322 -8.58 -8.99 5.99
N ALA A 323 -8.23 -8.80 7.26
CA ALA A 323 -8.78 -7.73 8.07
C ALA A 323 -8.29 -6.34 7.61
N VAL A 324 -7.00 -6.17 7.30
CA VAL A 324 -6.44 -4.95 6.73
C VAL A 324 -7.08 -4.62 5.38
N LEU A 325 -7.26 -5.63 4.51
CA LEU A 325 -7.95 -5.46 3.24
C LEU A 325 -9.39 -4.96 3.43
N GLY A 326 -10.10 -5.47 4.45
CA GLY A 326 -11.44 -5.00 4.81
C GLY A 326 -11.47 -3.51 5.20
N ILE A 327 -10.47 -3.03 5.93
CA ILE A 327 -10.34 -1.60 6.29
C ILE A 327 -10.09 -0.76 5.03
N VAL A 328 -9.15 -1.17 4.17
CA VAL A 328 -8.80 -0.46 2.94
C VAL A 328 -9.99 -0.35 1.99
N LEU A 329 -10.74 -1.45 1.80
CA LEU A 329 -11.93 -1.47 0.94
C LEU A 329 -13.03 -0.55 1.47
N ARG A 330 -13.33 -0.60 2.77
CA ARG A 330 -14.34 0.28 3.39
C ARG A 330 -13.99 1.75 3.18
N LYS A 331 -12.72 2.12 3.39
CA LYS A 331 -12.25 3.49 3.18
C LYS A 331 -12.35 3.93 1.72
N ALA A 332 -12.05 3.03 0.78
CA ALA A 332 -12.22 3.29 -0.65
C ALA A 332 -13.70 3.52 -1.02
N GLU A 333 -14.63 2.74 -0.42
CA GLU A 333 -16.06 2.92 -0.61
C GLU A 333 -16.56 4.25 -0.02
N GLU A 334 -16.13 4.63 1.19
CA GLU A 334 -16.45 5.92 1.81
C GLU A 334 -15.95 7.10 0.96
N MET A 335 -14.72 7.02 0.45
CA MET A 335 -14.15 8.03 -0.46
C MET A 335 -14.92 8.13 -1.77
N ALA A 336 -15.31 6.99 -2.35
CA ALA A 336 -16.10 6.97 -3.58
C ALA A 336 -17.49 7.58 -3.37
N GLN A 337 -18.13 7.30 -2.23
CA GLN A 337 -19.41 7.89 -1.85
C GLN A 337 -19.30 9.41 -1.68
N LEU A 338 -18.33 9.89 -0.89
CA LEU A 338 -18.10 11.33 -0.69
C LEU A 338 -17.81 12.05 -2.02
N ALA A 339 -17.02 11.45 -2.90
CA ALA A 339 -16.76 11.98 -4.23
C ALA A 339 -18.05 12.04 -5.07
N GLY A 340 -18.93 11.06 -4.93
CA GLY A 340 -20.25 11.04 -5.58
C GLY A 340 -21.16 12.16 -5.07
N GLU A 341 -21.26 12.33 -3.76
CA GLU A 341 -22.05 13.40 -3.12
C GLU A 341 -21.54 14.80 -3.51
N LEU A 342 -20.21 14.98 -3.50
CA LEU A 342 -19.60 16.24 -3.90
C LEU A 342 -19.89 16.58 -5.37
N ARG A 343 -19.84 15.58 -6.27
CA ARG A 343 -20.20 15.78 -7.69
C ARG A 343 -21.67 16.12 -7.86
N ALA A 344 -22.57 15.45 -7.12
CA ALA A 344 -24.01 15.72 -7.18
C ALA A 344 -24.33 17.15 -6.68
N SER A 345 -23.79 17.55 -5.51
CA SER A 345 -23.96 18.89 -4.94
C SER A 345 -23.42 19.98 -5.89
N ASN A 346 -22.26 19.73 -6.51
CA ASN A 346 -21.68 20.66 -7.48
C ASN A 346 -22.59 20.83 -8.72
N LYS A 347 -23.15 19.73 -9.22
CA LYS A 347 -24.10 19.76 -10.35
C LYS A 347 -25.41 20.49 -10.01
N GLU A 348 -25.92 20.30 -8.78
CA GLU A 348 -27.12 20.98 -8.30
C GLU A 348 -26.90 22.50 -8.19
N LEU A 349 -25.76 22.93 -7.59
CA LEU A 349 -25.38 24.34 -7.51
C LEU A 349 -25.26 24.97 -8.91
N GLU A 350 -24.86 24.20 -9.88
CA GLU A 350 -24.79 24.58 -11.29
C GLU A 350 -26.14 24.85 -11.90
N ALA A 351 -27.03 23.88 -11.76
CA ALA A 351 -28.37 23.99 -12.29
C ALA A 351 -29.10 25.18 -11.65
N PHE A 352 -28.92 25.37 -10.35
CA PHE A 352 -29.46 26.52 -9.62
C PHE A 352 -28.93 27.85 -10.16
N SER A 353 -27.62 28.00 -10.32
CA SER A 353 -27.00 29.23 -10.85
C SER A 353 -27.49 29.57 -12.27
N TYR A 354 -27.68 28.55 -13.12
CA TYR A 354 -28.20 28.73 -14.48
C TYR A 354 -29.66 29.18 -14.44
N SER A 355 -30.52 28.51 -13.67
CA SER A 355 -31.95 28.81 -13.59
C SER A 355 -32.18 30.22 -13.04
N VAL A 356 -31.54 30.56 -11.92
CA VAL A 356 -31.67 31.89 -11.29
C VAL A 356 -31.27 33.01 -12.28
N SER A 357 -30.17 32.82 -12.98
CA SER A 357 -29.71 33.84 -13.93
C SER A 357 -30.62 33.99 -15.13
N HIS A 358 -31.18 32.89 -15.66
CA HIS A 358 -32.18 32.93 -16.73
C HIS A 358 -33.44 33.67 -16.29
N ASP A 359 -33.93 33.36 -15.08
CA ASP A 359 -35.19 33.92 -14.57
C ASP A 359 -35.06 35.38 -14.14
N LEU A 360 -33.85 35.86 -13.82
CA LEU A 360 -33.57 37.26 -13.54
C LEU A 360 -33.39 38.10 -14.82
N ARG A 361 -32.90 37.52 -15.92
CA ARG A 361 -32.66 38.25 -17.17
C ARG A 361 -33.95 38.77 -17.82
N ALA A 362 -35.04 37.99 -17.80
CA ALA A 362 -36.29 38.36 -18.44
C ALA A 362 -36.94 39.61 -17.79
N PRO A 363 -37.16 39.69 -16.46
CA PRO A 363 -37.74 40.86 -15.82
C PRO A 363 -36.86 42.12 -15.97
N LEU A 364 -35.52 41.98 -15.87
CA LEU A 364 -34.61 43.12 -16.04
C LEU A 364 -34.69 43.71 -17.46
N ARG A 365 -34.76 42.86 -18.48
CA ARG A 365 -34.96 43.30 -19.87
C ARG A 365 -36.31 43.99 -20.06
N HIS A 366 -37.40 43.50 -19.45
CA HIS A 366 -38.71 44.14 -19.50
C HIS A 366 -38.69 45.52 -18.83
N ILE A 367 -38.03 45.66 -17.65
CA ILE A 367 -37.89 46.94 -16.96
C ILE A 367 -37.15 47.95 -17.87
N ALA A 368 -36.00 47.57 -18.43
CA ALA A 368 -35.25 48.41 -19.36
C ALA A 368 -36.08 48.80 -20.57
N GLY A 369 -36.79 47.85 -21.21
CA GLY A 369 -37.64 48.14 -22.38
C GLY A 369 -38.82 49.05 -22.07
N TYR A 370 -39.49 48.88 -20.91
CA TYR A 370 -40.59 49.78 -20.54
C TYR A 370 -40.10 51.18 -20.18
N THR A 371 -38.92 51.34 -19.58
CA THR A 371 -38.34 52.66 -19.28
C THR A 371 -37.95 53.37 -20.58
N GLU A 372 -37.42 52.67 -21.59
CA GLU A 372 -37.12 53.23 -22.90
C GLU A 372 -38.39 53.67 -23.62
N LEU A 373 -39.42 52.80 -23.69
CA LEU A 373 -40.72 53.14 -24.31
C LEU A 373 -41.39 54.34 -23.63
N LEU A 374 -41.34 54.42 -22.28
CA LEU A 374 -41.91 55.55 -21.55
C LEU A 374 -41.13 56.85 -21.81
N GLY A 375 -39.81 56.77 -21.97
CA GLY A 375 -38.96 57.89 -22.36
C GLY A 375 -39.24 58.36 -23.78
N GLU A 376 -39.48 57.45 -24.72
CA GLU A 376 -39.80 57.81 -26.09
C GLU A 376 -41.24 58.38 -26.29
N MET A 377 -42.22 57.78 -25.60
CA MET A 377 -43.65 58.13 -25.84
C MET A 377 -44.10 59.33 -24.99
N GLU A 378 -43.56 59.51 -23.74
CA GLU A 378 -44.08 60.49 -22.79
C GLU A 378 -43.02 61.56 -22.41
N SER A 379 -41.92 61.68 -23.20
CA SER A 379 -40.83 62.65 -22.90
C SER A 379 -41.29 64.09 -22.77
N SER A 380 -42.33 64.48 -23.56
CA SER A 380 -42.89 65.84 -23.48
C SER A 380 -43.74 66.11 -22.24
N GLN A 381 -44.22 65.13 -21.55
CA GLN A 381 -45.05 65.21 -20.33
C GLN A 381 -44.29 65.02 -19.04
N LEU A 382 -43.09 64.48 -19.14
CA LEU A 382 -42.24 64.25 -18.00
C LEU A 382 -41.42 65.51 -17.62
N SER A 383 -41.32 65.76 -16.33
CA SER A 383 -40.40 66.81 -15.85
C SER A 383 -38.93 66.34 -16.05
N GLU A 384 -38.00 67.30 -16.11
CA GLU A 384 -36.54 66.96 -16.14
C GLU A 384 -36.12 65.99 -15.02
N ARG A 385 -36.76 66.08 -13.85
CA ARG A 385 -36.56 65.16 -12.75
C ARG A 385 -37.15 63.79 -13.02
N GLY A 386 -38.29 63.71 -13.70
CA GLY A 386 -38.91 62.46 -14.14
C GLY A 386 -38.07 61.71 -15.13
N MET A 387 -37.52 62.43 -16.15
CA MET A 387 -36.59 61.87 -17.11
C MET A 387 -35.34 61.29 -16.46
N ARG A 388 -34.70 62.05 -15.53
CA ARG A 388 -33.54 61.51 -14.78
C ARG A 388 -33.83 60.25 -13.97
N PHE A 389 -35.04 60.13 -13.39
CA PHE A 389 -35.43 58.88 -12.71
C PHE A 389 -35.62 57.73 -13.69
N LEU A 390 -36.15 57.99 -14.87
CA LEU A 390 -36.31 56.99 -15.91
C LEU A 390 -34.98 56.49 -16.40
N ASP A 391 -34.05 57.40 -16.70
CA ASP A 391 -32.68 57.07 -17.09
C ASP A 391 -31.96 56.23 -16.00
N ASN A 392 -32.07 56.65 -14.72
CA ASN A 392 -31.48 55.90 -13.61
C ASN A 392 -32.06 54.48 -13.48
N ILE A 393 -33.38 54.29 -13.69
CA ILE A 393 -34.02 52.97 -13.67
C ILE A 393 -33.54 52.11 -14.83
N ALA A 394 -33.46 52.70 -16.03
CA ALA A 394 -32.97 52.01 -17.24
C ALA A 394 -31.52 51.55 -17.07
N ASP A 395 -30.67 52.45 -16.53
CA ASP A 395 -29.26 52.17 -16.28
C ASP A 395 -29.10 51.08 -15.20
N ALA A 396 -29.87 51.16 -14.11
CA ALA A 396 -29.85 50.14 -13.06
C ALA A 396 -30.31 48.78 -13.59
N ALA A 397 -31.35 48.72 -14.43
CA ALA A 397 -31.84 47.49 -15.04
C ALA A 397 -30.80 46.88 -16.02
N ARG A 398 -30.18 47.70 -16.86
CA ARG A 398 -29.11 47.29 -17.76
C ARG A 398 -27.88 46.76 -17.01
N PHE A 399 -27.46 47.50 -15.97
CA PHE A 399 -26.36 47.09 -15.11
C PHE A 399 -26.62 45.74 -14.41
N ALA A 400 -27.82 45.55 -13.84
CA ALA A 400 -28.22 44.30 -13.24
C ALA A 400 -28.22 43.13 -14.25
N GLY A 401 -28.68 43.37 -15.48
CA GLY A 401 -28.59 42.39 -16.58
C GLY A 401 -27.19 42.00 -16.91
N THR A 402 -26.27 42.97 -17.02
CA THR A 402 -24.82 42.72 -17.25
C THR A 402 -24.18 41.94 -16.11
N LEU A 403 -24.57 42.23 -14.86
CA LEU A 403 -24.08 41.47 -13.67
C LEU A 403 -24.49 40.00 -13.75
N VAL A 404 -25.74 39.72 -14.11
CA VAL A 404 -26.28 38.35 -14.25
C VAL A 404 -25.55 37.60 -15.36
N ASP A 405 -25.34 38.23 -16.52
CA ASP A 405 -24.63 37.64 -17.67
C ASP A 405 -23.16 37.34 -17.33
N ASN A 406 -22.49 38.26 -16.64
CA ASN A 406 -21.12 38.08 -16.22
C ASN A 406 -20.99 36.97 -15.15
N LEU A 407 -21.98 36.85 -14.24
CA LEU A 407 -22.00 35.77 -13.22
C LEU A 407 -22.19 34.41 -13.88
N LEU A 408 -23.08 34.29 -14.87
CA LEU A 408 -23.25 33.08 -15.68
C LEU A 408 -21.97 32.67 -16.38
N SER A 409 -21.36 33.63 -17.09
CA SER A 409 -20.10 33.41 -17.82
C SER A 409 -19.00 32.96 -16.84
N PHE A 410 -18.88 33.61 -15.71
CA PHE A 410 -17.94 33.24 -14.65
C PHE A 410 -18.20 31.82 -14.13
N SER A 411 -19.47 31.44 -13.90
CA SER A 411 -19.84 30.09 -13.48
C SER A 411 -19.47 29.03 -14.53
N GLN A 412 -19.69 29.30 -15.81
CA GLN A 412 -19.42 28.39 -16.93
C GLN A 412 -17.92 28.23 -17.23
N MET A 413 -17.14 29.32 -17.10
CA MET A 413 -15.68 29.31 -17.33
C MET A 413 -14.94 28.26 -16.49
N GLY A 414 -15.45 27.90 -15.32
CA GLY A 414 -14.83 26.89 -14.45
C GLY A 414 -14.84 25.47 -15.02
N ARG A 415 -15.57 25.16 -16.09
CA ARG A 415 -15.99 23.80 -16.49
C ARG A 415 -15.68 23.40 -17.91
N ALA A 416 -15.60 24.35 -18.84
CA ALA A 416 -15.31 24.05 -20.23
C ALA A 416 -13.92 23.37 -20.31
N ALA A 417 -13.80 22.20 -20.94
CA ALA A 417 -12.50 21.59 -21.15
C ALA A 417 -11.57 22.58 -21.86
N LEU A 418 -10.33 22.75 -21.37
CA LEU A 418 -9.34 23.61 -22.02
C LEU A 418 -8.94 23.01 -23.36
N ARG A 419 -9.00 23.82 -24.42
CA ARG A 419 -8.50 23.47 -25.75
C ARG A 419 -7.14 24.10 -25.95
N LEU A 420 -6.12 23.45 -25.45
CA LEU A 420 -4.75 23.95 -25.52
C LEU A 420 -4.25 23.95 -26.98
N SER A 421 -3.72 25.06 -27.43
CA SER A 421 -3.09 25.27 -28.74
C SER A 421 -1.97 26.29 -28.63
N ASP A 422 -1.15 26.39 -29.66
CA ASP A 422 -0.16 27.45 -29.75
C ASP A 422 -0.88 28.79 -30.00
N VAL A 423 -0.72 29.73 -29.07
CA VAL A 423 -1.37 31.05 -29.09
C VAL A 423 -0.31 32.13 -29.26
N ASP A 424 -0.38 32.86 -30.35
CA ASP A 424 0.43 34.05 -30.57
C ASP A 424 -0.17 35.23 -29.79
N LEU A 425 0.47 35.57 -28.66
CA LEU A 425 0.01 36.64 -27.79
C LEU A 425 0.09 38.02 -28.50
N GLY A 426 1.05 38.22 -29.40
CA GLY A 426 1.22 39.45 -30.14
C GLY A 426 0.04 39.70 -31.12
N ALA A 427 -0.34 38.68 -31.88
CA ALA A 427 -1.50 38.72 -32.76
C ALA A 427 -2.79 38.97 -31.96
N LEU A 428 -2.94 38.32 -30.78
CA LEU A 428 -4.09 38.49 -29.91
C LEU A 428 -4.23 39.93 -29.38
N VAL A 429 -3.14 40.52 -28.91
CA VAL A 429 -3.11 41.90 -28.41
C VAL A 429 -3.43 42.90 -29.55
N ALA A 430 -2.94 42.66 -30.77
CA ALA A 430 -3.24 43.49 -31.92
C ALA A 430 -4.74 43.45 -32.26
N SER A 431 -5.36 42.27 -32.26
CA SER A 431 -6.82 42.10 -32.48
C SER A 431 -7.65 42.82 -31.39
N ILE A 432 -7.27 42.67 -30.11
CA ILE A 432 -7.97 43.35 -29.01
C ILE A 432 -7.86 44.88 -29.11
N ARG A 433 -6.71 45.40 -29.52
CA ARG A 433 -6.56 46.86 -29.78
C ARG A 433 -7.49 47.35 -30.86
N GLU A 434 -7.67 46.59 -31.96
CA GLU A 434 -8.64 46.91 -33.03
C GLU A 434 -10.09 46.87 -32.53
N GLU A 435 -10.43 45.86 -31.71
CA GLU A 435 -11.77 45.75 -31.11
C GLU A 435 -12.09 46.95 -30.19
N LEU A 436 -11.11 47.47 -29.44
CA LEU A 436 -11.29 48.61 -28.53
C LEU A 436 -11.13 49.99 -29.22
N ALA A 437 -10.83 50.04 -30.52
CA ALA A 437 -10.62 51.29 -31.23
C ALA A 437 -11.82 52.26 -31.14
N PRO A 438 -13.10 51.80 -31.22
CA PRO A 438 -14.28 52.69 -31.06
C PRO A 438 -14.32 53.34 -29.66
N ASP A 439 -13.93 52.62 -28.59
CA ASP A 439 -13.95 53.12 -27.21
C ASP A 439 -12.80 54.12 -26.94
N CYS A 440 -11.85 54.22 -27.87
CA CYS A 440 -10.71 55.08 -27.85
C CYS A 440 -10.90 56.37 -28.71
N GLU A 441 -12.00 56.51 -29.42
CA GLU A 441 -12.27 57.69 -30.29
C GLU A 441 -12.24 58.99 -29.49
N GLY A 442 -11.54 60.01 -30.02
CA GLY A 442 -11.39 61.30 -29.36
C GLY A 442 -10.37 61.36 -28.22
N ARG A 443 -9.64 60.29 -27.97
CA ARG A 443 -8.59 60.23 -26.91
C ARG A 443 -7.22 60.06 -27.50
N GLN A 444 -6.22 60.65 -26.82
CA GLN A 444 -4.82 60.45 -27.17
C GLN A 444 -4.29 59.25 -26.34
N ILE A 445 -4.02 58.12 -27.02
CA ILE A 445 -3.52 56.89 -26.37
C ILE A 445 -2.21 56.48 -27.06
N GLU A 446 -1.14 56.42 -26.28
CA GLU A 446 0.14 55.89 -26.71
C GLU A 446 0.24 54.41 -26.36
N TRP A 447 0.33 53.56 -27.39
CA TRP A 447 0.46 52.13 -27.22
C TRP A 447 1.91 51.68 -27.34
N HIS A 448 2.45 51.09 -26.27
CA HIS A 448 3.78 50.47 -26.22
C HIS A 448 3.60 48.95 -26.24
N LEU A 449 3.60 48.34 -27.42
CA LEU A 449 3.50 46.91 -27.58
C LEU A 449 4.87 46.31 -27.78
N LEU A 450 5.34 45.55 -26.79
CA LEU A 450 6.62 44.84 -26.80
C LEU A 450 6.49 43.48 -27.51
N PRO A 451 7.60 42.89 -27.98
CA PRO A 451 7.55 41.55 -28.56
C PRO A 451 6.94 40.51 -27.58
N MET A 452 6.00 39.73 -28.06
CA MET A 452 5.25 38.73 -27.27
C MET A 452 5.59 37.32 -27.74
N PRO A 453 5.77 36.36 -26.84
CA PRO A 453 6.00 34.96 -27.20
C PRO A 453 4.73 34.24 -27.61
N ILE A 454 4.90 33.08 -28.25
CA ILE A 454 3.85 32.07 -28.43
C ILE A 454 3.80 31.25 -27.14
N VAL A 455 2.59 30.97 -26.64
CA VAL A 455 2.35 30.15 -25.44
C VAL A 455 1.37 29.03 -25.76
N VAL A 456 1.45 27.92 -25.04
CA VAL A 456 0.48 26.83 -25.13
C VAL A 456 -0.67 27.12 -24.16
N ALA A 457 -1.85 27.45 -24.70
CA ALA A 457 -2.99 27.85 -23.89
C ALA A 457 -4.30 27.70 -24.68
N ASP A 458 -5.44 27.95 -24.04
CA ASP A 458 -6.74 28.09 -24.74
C ASP A 458 -6.89 29.52 -25.29
N ALA A 459 -6.88 29.65 -26.61
CA ALA A 459 -6.89 30.94 -27.31
C ALA A 459 -8.08 31.81 -26.88
N ALA A 460 -9.29 31.23 -26.75
CA ALA A 460 -10.49 31.99 -26.38
C ALA A 460 -10.41 32.51 -24.94
N PHE A 461 -9.88 31.71 -24.01
CA PHE A 461 -9.74 32.12 -22.64
C PHE A 461 -8.60 33.15 -22.46
N ILE A 462 -7.48 33.02 -23.16
CA ILE A 462 -6.39 34.01 -23.10
C ILE A 462 -6.82 35.33 -23.77
N HIS A 463 -7.58 35.26 -24.84
CA HIS A 463 -8.19 36.47 -25.42
C HIS A 463 -9.04 37.23 -24.37
N MET A 464 -9.88 36.50 -23.61
CA MET A 464 -10.71 37.09 -22.56
C MET A 464 -9.86 37.68 -21.40
N VAL A 465 -8.75 37.05 -21.02
CA VAL A 465 -7.82 37.57 -20.03
C VAL A 465 -7.21 38.89 -20.50
N LEU A 466 -6.60 38.88 -21.67
CA LEU A 466 -5.94 40.08 -22.24
C LEU A 466 -6.95 41.21 -22.47
N ARG A 467 -8.13 40.92 -23.01
CA ARG A 467 -9.20 41.91 -23.22
C ARG A 467 -9.59 42.57 -21.89
N ASN A 468 -9.85 41.79 -20.84
CA ASN A 468 -10.19 42.35 -19.51
C ASN A 468 -9.10 43.26 -18.95
N LEU A 469 -7.82 42.89 -19.11
CA LEU A 469 -6.70 43.67 -18.59
C LEU A 469 -6.49 44.95 -19.42
N ILE A 470 -6.57 44.86 -20.75
CA ILE A 470 -6.38 46.00 -21.65
C ILE A 470 -7.56 46.98 -21.56
N ASP A 471 -8.81 46.48 -21.48
CA ASP A 471 -9.99 47.31 -21.25
C ASP A 471 -9.91 48.08 -19.93
N ASN A 472 -9.44 47.41 -18.85
CA ASN A 472 -9.17 48.09 -17.59
C ASN A 472 -8.13 49.19 -17.75
N ALA A 473 -7.02 48.96 -18.48
CA ALA A 473 -5.98 49.98 -18.71
C ALA A 473 -6.53 51.17 -19.47
N VAL A 474 -7.34 50.94 -20.54
CA VAL A 474 -8.02 52.00 -21.27
C VAL A 474 -8.98 52.79 -20.38
N LYS A 475 -9.78 52.10 -19.58
CA LYS A 475 -10.80 52.69 -18.72
C LYS A 475 -10.19 53.52 -17.60
N TYR A 476 -9.22 53.00 -16.83
CA TYR A 476 -8.64 53.68 -15.68
C TYR A 476 -7.62 54.78 -16.03
N SER A 477 -7.20 54.88 -17.30
CA SER A 477 -6.39 55.98 -17.83
C SER A 477 -7.25 57.10 -18.45
N ARG A 478 -8.59 57.06 -18.36
CA ARG A 478 -9.52 58.05 -18.99
C ARG A 478 -9.29 59.50 -18.49
N THR A 479 -8.76 59.67 -17.28
CA THR A 479 -8.50 60.98 -16.66
C THR A 479 -7.18 61.63 -17.11
N ARG A 480 -6.39 60.98 -17.97
CA ARG A 480 -5.10 61.46 -18.44
C ARG A 480 -5.25 62.16 -19.79
N ASP A 481 -4.56 63.24 -19.99
CA ASP A 481 -4.49 63.96 -21.28
C ASP A 481 -3.90 63.03 -22.36
N VAL A 482 -2.82 62.30 -22.00
CA VAL A 482 -2.24 61.25 -22.83
C VAL A 482 -2.23 59.96 -22.00
N ALA A 483 -3.06 58.99 -22.42
CA ALA A 483 -3.01 57.66 -21.83
C ALA A 483 -1.83 56.86 -22.41
N VAL A 484 -1.03 56.26 -21.55
CA VAL A 484 0.08 55.38 -21.95
C VAL A 484 -0.25 53.95 -21.52
N ILE A 485 -0.35 53.04 -22.47
CA ILE A 485 -0.64 51.64 -22.22
C ILE A 485 0.50 50.80 -22.78
N GLU A 486 1.16 50.07 -21.89
CA GLU A 486 2.25 49.16 -22.25
C GLU A 486 1.82 47.72 -22.04
N VAL A 487 2.03 46.89 -23.07
CA VAL A 487 1.76 45.43 -22.99
C VAL A 487 3.05 44.70 -23.35
N GLY A 488 3.46 43.80 -22.51
CA GLY A 488 4.69 43.06 -22.73
C GLY A 488 4.70 41.70 -22.04
N ALA A 489 5.74 40.92 -22.34
CA ALA A 489 5.98 39.63 -21.71
C ALA A 489 7.45 39.45 -21.36
N GLU A 490 7.70 38.80 -20.23
CA GLU A 490 9.01 38.38 -19.75
C GLU A 490 9.08 36.87 -19.69
N GLN A 491 10.15 36.27 -20.22
CA GLN A 491 10.40 34.83 -20.03
C GLN A 491 11.24 34.63 -18.76
N ARG A 492 10.67 33.90 -17.80
CA ARG A 492 11.34 33.46 -16.58
C ARG A 492 11.60 31.96 -16.60
N SER A 493 12.43 31.45 -15.68
CA SER A 493 12.67 30.01 -15.56
C SER A 493 11.35 29.25 -15.32
N GLY A 494 10.85 28.54 -16.34
CA GLY A 494 9.65 27.69 -16.26
C GLY A 494 8.31 28.38 -16.49
N GLU A 495 8.25 29.71 -16.67
CA GLU A 495 7.00 30.45 -16.90
C GLU A 495 7.17 31.61 -17.90
N VAL A 496 6.06 32.02 -18.50
CA VAL A 496 5.92 33.25 -19.27
C VAL A 496 5.08 34.22 -18.46
N VAL A 497 5.61 35.36 -18.10
CA VAL A 497 4.90 36.43 -17.37
C VAL A 497 4.46 37.49 -18.35
N VAL A 498 3.17 37.70 -18.48
CA VAL A 498 2.58 38.76 -19.31
C VAL A 498 2.11 39.88 -18.40
N TYR A 499 2.28 41.11 -18.82
CA TYR A 499 1.84 42.28 -18.08
C TYR A 499 1.16 43.33 -18.97
N VAL A 500 0.22 44.04 -18.35
CA VAL A 500 -0.45 45.21 -18.89
C VAL A 500 -0.25 46.34 -17.88
N ARG A 501 0.39 47.43 -18.33
CA ARG A 501 0.69 48.61 -17.52
C ARG A 501 -0.04 49.80 -18.07
N ASP A 502 -0.60 50.64 -17.21
CA ASP A 502 -1.21 51.92 -17.53
C ASP A 502 -0.62 53.05 -16.66
N ASN A 503 -0.79 54.30 -17.13
CA ASN A 503 -0.44 55.51 -16.37
C ASN A 503 -1.67 56.15 -15.70
N GLY A 504 -2.74 55.38 -15.47
CA GLY A 504 -4.01 55.82 -14.96
C GLY A 504 -4.05 56.21 -13.50
N VAL A 505 -5.23 56.15 -12.88
CA VAL A 505 -5.44 56.57 -11.49
C VAL A 505 -4.74 55.65 -10.46
N GLY A 506 -4.35 54.43 -10.84
CA GLY A 506 -3.73 53.44 -9.95
C GLY A 506 -4.61 53.02 -8.78
N PHE A 507 -4.00 52.40 -7.77
CA PHE A 507 -4.67 51.98 -6.55
C PHE A 507 -3.73 51.84 -5.38
N ASP A 508 -4.26 51.80 -4.15
CA ASP A 508 -3.47 51.56 -2.93
C ASP A 508 -3.21 50.06 -2.76
N MET A 509 -1.91 49.70 -2.64
CA MET A 509 -1.45 48.31 -2.50
C MET A 509 -2.02 47.56 -1.28
N GLN A 510 -2.49 48.29 -0.23
CA GLN A 510 -3.17 47.63 0.91
C GLN A 510 -4.42 46.85 0.47
N TYR A 511 -5.03 47.19 -0.67
CA TYR A 511 -6.19 46.53 -1.23
C TYR A 511 -5.88 45.53 -2.34
N ALA A 512 -4.64 45.33 -2.69
CA ALA A 512 -4.21 44.42 -3.80
C ALA A 512 -4.79 43.00 -3.65
N GLY A 513 -4.86 42.46 -2.42
CA GLY A 513 -5.41 41.14 -2.16
C GLY A 513 -6.91 40.99 -2.47
N LYS A 514 -7.65 42.11 -2.61
CA LYS A 514 -9.10 42.11 -2.93
C LYS A 514 -9.37 42.23 -4.43
N LEU A 515 -8.40 42.69 -5.23
CA LEU A 515 -8.61 43.01 -6.64
C LEU A 515 -9.20 41.89 -7.50
N PHE A 516 -8.76 40.66 -7.25
CA PHE A 516 -9.18 39.47 -8.00
C PHE A 516 -10.37 38.76 -7.36
N GLY A 517 -11.04 39.38 -6.36
CA GLY A 517 -12.28 38.87 -5.76
C GLY A 517 -13.51 39.16 -6.60
N VAL A 518 -14.54 38.30 -6.50
CA VAL A 518 -15.82 38.50 -7.21
C VAL A 518 -16.55 39.70 -6.59
N PHE A 519 -17.08 40.60 -7.43
CA PHE A 519 -17.78 41.84 -7.04
C PHE A 519 -16.90 42.86 -6.30
N GLN A 520 -15.59 42.72 -6.32
CA GLN A 520 -14.68 43.67 -5.68
C GLN A 520 -14.36 44.86 -6.61
N ARG A 521 -14.44 46.06 -6.06
CA ARG A 521 -14.13 47.32 -6.77
C ARG A 521 -13.40 48.25 -5.81
N LEU A 522 -12.36 48.94 -6.31
CA LEU A 522 -11.57 49.91 -5.50
C LEU A 522 -11.98 51.35 -5.79
N HIS A 523 -12.55 51.63 -6.98
CA HIS A 523 -13.06 52.95 -7.40
C HIS A 523 -14.58 53.00 -7.36
N ARG A 524 -15.16 54.20 -7.13
CA ARG A 524 -16.62 54.39 -7.07
C ARG A 524 -17.27 54.24 -8.43
N MET A 525 -18.57 53.91 -8.41
CA MET A 525 -19.33 53.64 -9.62
C MET A 525 -19.50 54.91 -10.51
N GLU A 526 -19.52 56.06 -9.85
CA GLU A 526 -19.64 57.36 -10.49
C GLU A 526 -18.35 57.78 -11.22
N GLU A 527 -17.19 57.20 -10.84
CA GLU A 527 -15.88 57.51 -11.39
C GLU A 527 -15.53 56.59 -12.56
N PHE A 528 -15.77 55.30 -12.41
CA PHE A 528 -15.49 54.29 -13.42
C PHE A 528 -16.54 53.19 -13.44
N GLU A 529 -17.03 52.84 -14.60
CA GLU A 529 -18.01 51.77 -14.83
C GLU A 529 -17.38 50.39 -14.57
N GLY A 530 -18.20 49.37 -14.26
CA GLY A 530 -17.75 47.97 -14.22
C GLY A 530 -18.45 47.13 -13.15
N THR A 531 -18.47 45.81 -13.40
CA THR A 531 -19.22 44.82 -12.60
C THR A 531 -18.39 44.20 -11.47
N GLY A 532 -17.07 44.39 -11.44
CA GLY A 532 -16.17 43.75 -10.46
C GLY A 532 -15.97 42.25 -10.68
N ILE A 533 -16.30 41.71 -11.86
CA ILE A 533 -16.13 40.28 -12.18
C ILE A 533 -14.95 40.06 -13.14
N GLY A 534 -14.53 41.08 -13.90
CA GLY A 534 -13.49 40.93 -14.91
C GLY A 534 -12.18 40.39 -14.39
N LEU A 535 -11.63 40.97 -13.31
CA LEU A 535 -10.39 40.47 -12.70
C LEU A 535 -10.54 39.11 -12.00
N ALA A 536 -11.70 38.80 -11.46
CA ALA A 536 -12.00 37.47 -10.92
C ALA A 536 -12.01 36.39 -12.04
N SER A 537 -12.54 36.76 -13.24
CA SER A 537 -12.47 35.90 -14.42
C SER A 537 -11.05 35.69 -14.90
N VAL A 538 -10.23 36.76 -14.91
CA VAL A 538 -8.79 36.67 -15.22
C VAL A 538 -8.10 35.66 -14.29
N ARG A 539 -8.28 35.82 -12.99
CA ARG A 539 -7.72 34.89 -12.01
C ARG A 539 -8.15 33.45 -12.27
N ARG A 540 -9.43 33.20 -12.42
CA ARG A 540 -9.98 31.86 -12.62
C ARG A 540 -9.48 31.19 -13.91
N ILE A 541 -9.37 31.94 -15.01
CA ILE A 541 -8.84 31.42 -16.27
C ILE A 541 -7.37 31.07 -16.12
N VAL A 542 -6.58 31.95 -15.53
CA VAL A 542 -5.13 31.75 -15.35
C VAL A 542 -4.84 30.59 -14.41
N GLU A 543 -5.56 30.48 -13.30
CA GLU A 543 -5.44 29.33 -12.36
C GLU A 543 -5.79 28.00 -13.05
N ARG A 544 -6.73 27.96 -14.01
CA ARG A 544 -7.03 26.77 -14.80
C ARG A 544 -5.94 26.37 -15.79
N HIS A 545 -5.07 27.32 -16.15
CA HIS A 545 -3.86 27.05 -16.94
C HIS A 545 -2.64 26.80 -16.04
N ASP A 546 -2.87 26.43 -14.75
CA ASP A 546 -1.82 26.23 -13.75
C ASP A 546 -0.91 27.45 -13.55
N GLY A 547 -1.46 28.66 -13.81
CA GLY A 547 -0.79 29.93 -13.72
C GLY A 547 -1.16 30.71 -12.45
N ARG A 548 -0.67 31.94 -12.36
CA ARG A 548 -0.91 32.86 -11.23
C ARG A 548 -1.09 34.30 -11.70
N VAL A 549 -1.83 35.11 -10.90
CA VAL A 549 -2.07 36.53 -11.19
C VAL A 549 -1.66 37.41 -10.02
N TRP A 550 -1.21 38.62 -10.30
CA TRP A 550 -0.96 39.66 -9.30
C TRP A 550 -1.01 41.04 -9.94
N ALA A 551 -0.99 42.07 -9.13
CA ALA A 551 -0.99 43.45 -9.59
C ALA A 551 -0.11 44.33 -8.70
N GLU A 552 0.45 45.38 -9.28
CA GLU A 552 1.18 46.45 -8.62
C GLU A 552 0.56 47.77 -9.02
N GLY A 553 0.38 48.68 -8.06
CA GLY A 553 -0.22 49.98 -8.33
C GLY A 553 0.29 51.06 -7.39
N GLN A 554 0.18 52.29 -7.84
CA GLN A 554 0.43 53.48 -7.02
C GLN A 554 -0.60 54.55 -7.37
N LEU A 555 -1.25 55.13 -6.35
CA LEU A 555 -2.22 56.18 -6.53
C LEU A 555 -1.68 57.30 -7.42
N ASP A 556 -2.46 57.69 -8.42
CA ASP A 556 -2.17 58.71 -9.44
C ASP A 556 -0.92 58.50 -10.32
N LYS A 557 -0.33 57.27 -10.27
CA LYS A 557 0.83 56.92 -11.12
C LYS A 557 0.57 55.73 -12.03
N GLY A 558 -0.60 55.11 -11.92
CA GLY A 558 -0.99 53.97 -12.73
C GLY A 558 -0.89 52.61 -12.05
N ALA A 559 -1.15 51.58 -12.79
CA ALA A 559 -1.13 50.19 -12.34
C ALA A 559 -0.46 49.26 -13.36
N THR A 560 -0.01 48.12 -12.89
CA THR A 560 0.48 47.01 -13.72
C THR A 560 -0.17 45.73 -13.24
N PHE A 561 -0.86 45.05 -14.15
CA PHE A 561 -1.48 43.76 -13.90
C PHE A 561 -0.66 42.66 -14.58
N TYR A 562 -0.41 41.60 -13.87
CA TYR A 562 0.41 40.49 -14.33
C TYR A 562 -0.37 39.19 -14.33
N PHE A 563 -0.08 38.32 -15.29
CA PHE A 563 -0.39 36.91 -15.20
C PHE A 563 0.78 36.07 -15.70
N ALA A 564 1.00 34.91 -15.08
CA ALA A 564 2.03 33.97 -15.47
C ALA A 564 1.40 32.65 -15.94
N LEU A 565 1.91 32.12 -17.05
CA LEU A 565 1.56 30.80 -17.56
C LEU A 565 2.78 29.88 -17.51
N PRO A 566 2.64 28.60 -17.13
CA PRO A 566 3.75 27.65 -17.16
C PRO A 566 4.23 27.45 -18.59
N LYS A 567 5.53 27.29 -18.78
CA LYS A 567 6.14 27.00 -20.07
C LYS A 567 5.92 25.50 -20.37
N LEU A 568 4.79 25.17 -20.98
CA LEU A 568 4.49 23.81 -21.43
C LEU A 568 5.37 23.50 -22.65
N THR A 569 6.34 22.62 -22.50
CA THR A 569 7.02 21.97 -23.63
C THR A 569 6.18 20.78 -24.03
N TYR A 570 5.82 20.67 -25.32
CA TYR A 570 5.20 19.47 -25.87
C TYR A 570 6.16 18.28 -25.70
N THR A 571 6.06 17.57 -24.60
CA THR A 571 6.52 16.20 -24.48
C THR A 571 5.35 15.28 -24.86
N SER A 572 5.57 14.32 -25.73
CA SER A 572 4.59 13.39 -26.31
C SER A 572 3.84 12.48 -25.30
N SER A 573 3.81 12.86 -24.03
CA SER A 573 3.18 12.11 -22.94
C SER A 573 1.76 12.58 -22.55
N LEU A 574 1.18 13.55 -23.30
CA LEU A 574 -0.19 14.02 -23.03
C LEU A 574 -1.29 13.26 -23.77
N LEU A 575 -0.94 12.23 -24.56
CA LEU A 575 -1.92 11.37 -25.26
C LEU A 575 -2.52 10.28 -24.36
N ASP A 576 -2.06 10.12 -23.11
CA ASP A 576 -2.52 9.05 -22.19
C ASP A 576 -3.43 9.54 -21.03
N ARG A 577 -3.96 10.77 -21.10
CA ARG A 577 -4.87 11.28 -20.05
C ARG A 577 -6.36 11.23 -20.39
N ASP A 578 -6.72 10.68 -21.55
CA ASP A 578 -8.13 10.50 -21.97
C ASP A 578 -8.39 9.02 -22.35
N ILE A 579 -8.22 8.09 -21.41
CA ILE A 579 -8.88 6.77 -21.45
C ILE A 579 -9.40 6.44 -20.05
#